data_42f18b2b5931dd8a237b2649560143f0
#
_entry.id   42f18b2b5931dd8a237b2649560143f0
#
_cell.length_a   1.000
_cell.length_b   1.000
_cell.length_c   1.000
_cell.angle_alpha   90.00
_cell.angle_beta   90.00
_cell.angle_gamma   90.00
#
_symmetry.space_group_name_H-M   'P 1'
#
loop_
_entity.id
_entity.type
_entity.pdbx_description
1 polymer ?
#
loop_
_entity_poly.entity_id
_entity_poly.type
_entity_poly.pdbx_seq_one_letter_code
_entity_poly.pdbx_strand_id
1 'polypeptide(L)'
;MKSKLFSFGFLLVGLSLFLLTSTFLFSCKKESVSTPKKIDYNLIGAEHNKGLDYVFNYVKENTAKDKSKFKTKADFLSLVEKGTQEFLENSDLLVNEKNIAIAIDESKKPFTFYSSCINSGIKSTTLEKLWPDEVDNLLTDKQKEILSEMNDILNNNTDIQAIIEGLNKLEDKINSECSTEEKDVLLSATSIAKYSFQYWHDNFDTWMNEFGKEYNLTSGRKFSWSEVGKNDVAYGVGGGVAGAIVGGSVSLGILTLPGWAAGAIGGAVGGSIGNAILQIW
;
A
#
# COMPACT_ATOMS: atom_id res chain seq x y z
N MET A 1 -41.96 56.06 -37.29
CA MET A 1 -40.96 55.16 -37.89
C MET A 1 -39.82 54.69 -36.95
N LYS A 2 -39.81 55.02 -35.66
CA LYS A 2 -38.70 54.66 -34.69
C LYS A 2 -38.91 53.33 -33.97
N SER A 3 -40.12 52.76 -33.96
CA SER A 3 -40.44 51.51 -33.21
C SER A 3 -40.10 50.20 -33.93
N LYS A 4 -40.00 50.21 -35.27
CA LYS A 4 -39.65 48.99 -36.03
C LYS A 4 -38.16 48.65 -36.07
N LEU A 5 -37.29 49.62 -35.88
CA LEU A 5 -35.82 49.37 -35.83
C LEU A 5 -35.39 48.69 -34.54
N PHE A 6 -36.09 49.00 -33.42
CA PHE A 6 -35.74 48.39 -32.11
C PHE A 6 -36.14 46.92 -32.03
N SER A 7 -37.22 46.49 -32.70
CA SER A 7 -37.64 45.12 -32.71
C SER A 7 -36.73 44.21 -33.54
N PHE A 8 -36.09 44.75 -34.60
CA PHE A 8 -35.19 43.97 -35.46
C PHE A 8 -33.82 43.74 -34.82
N GLY A 9 -33.32 44.74 -34.05
CA GLY A 9 -32.08 44.57 -33.28
C GLY A 9 -32.17 43.52 -32.16
N PHE A 10 -33.34 43.44 -31.49
CA PHE A 10 -33.56 42.45 -30.44
C PHE A 10 -33.66 41.02 -30.98
N LEU A 11 -34.20 40.85 -32.19
CA LEU A 11 -34.29 39.55 -32.85
C LEU A 11 -32.92 39.03 -33.29
N LEU A 12 -32.04 39.92 -33.78
CA LEU A 12 -30.68 39.56 -34.18
C LEU A 12 -29.77 39.21 -32.98
N VAL A 13 -29.88 39.93 -31.86
CA VAL A 13 -29.15 39.61 -30.63
C VAL A 13 -29.63 38.32 -30.01
N GLY A 14 -30.95 38.06 -30.00
CA GLY A 14 -31.50 36.80 -29.52
C GLY A 14 -31.05 35.60 -30.36
N LEU A 15 -31.00 35.74 -31.70
CA LEU A 15 -30.56 34.68 -32.59
C LEU A 15 -29.06 34.41 -32.49
N SER A 16 -28.21 35.43 -32.26
CA SER A 16 -26.76 35.26 -32.06
C SER A 16 -26.47 34.61 -30.72
N LEU A 17 -27.23 34.89 -29.66
CA LEU A 17 -27.06 34.27 -28.35
C LEU A 17 -27.50 32.80 -28.39
N PHE A 18 -28.51 32.45 -29.15
CA PHE A 18 -28.98 31.07 -29.32
C PHE A 18 -27.99 30.20 -30.13
N LEU A 19 -27.32 30.79 -31.13
CA LEU A 19 -26.26 30.12 -31.89
C LEU A 19 -24.99 29.89 -31.08
N LEU A 20 -24.64 30.79 -30.14
CA LEU A 20 -23.51 30.63 -29.26
C LEU A 20 -23.74 29.55 -28.19
N THR A 21 -24.98 29.38 -27.68
CA THR A 21 -25.29 28.33 -26.71
C THR A 21 -25.39 26.94 -27.33
N SER A 22 -25.77 26.84 -28.61
CA SER A 22 -25.87 25.54 -29.30
C SER A 22 -24.50 24.96 -29.68
N THR A 23 -23.45 25.75 -29.82
CA THR A 23 -22.09 25.23 -30.09
C THR A 23 -21.42 24.65 -28.86
N PHE A 24 -21.84 25.02 -27.65
CA PHE A 24 -21.33 24.40 -26.42
C PHE A 24 -21.91 23.03 -26.13
N LEU A 25 -23.04 22.66 -26.69
CA LEU A 25 -23.71 21.38 -26.42
C LEU A 25 -23.24 20.22 -27.32
N PHE A 26 -22.45 20.50 -28.36
CA PHE A 26 -21.96 19.45 -29.27
C PHE A 26 -20.49 19.11 -29.13
N SER A 27 -19.78 19.68 -28.15
CA SER A 27 -18.37 19.35 -27.87
C SER A 27 -18.21 18.30 -26.78
N CYS A 28 -19.18 17.42 -26.54
CA CYS A 28 -18.90 16.14 -25.92
C CYS A 28 -18.18 15.28 -26.96
N LYS A 29 -16.89 15.41 -27.12
CA LYS A 29 -16.08 14.30 -27.59
C LYS A 29 -16.44 13.12 -26.69
N LYS A 30 -17.07 12.08 -27.26
CA LYS A 30 -17.04 10.76 -26.65
C LYS A 30 -15.54 10.43 -26.48
N GLU A 31 -15.01 10.73 -25.32
CA GLU A 31 -13.78 10.04 -24.91
C GLU A 31 -14.11 8.57 -25.04
N SER A 32 -13.37 7.89 -25.91
CA SER A 32 -13.42 6.45 -25.98
C SER A 32 -13.23 5.97 -24.55
N VAL A 33 -14.26 5.39 -23.95
CA VAL A 33 -14.14 4.71 -22.65
C VAL A 33 -13.13 3.61 -22.92
N SER A 34 -11.87 3.92 -22.61
CA SER A 34 -10.82 2.90 -22.59
C SER A 34 -11.29 1.86 -21.59
N THR A 35 -11.49 0.64 -22.02
CA THR A 35 -11.74 -0.49 -21.11
C THR A 35 -10.73 -0.39 -19.97
N PRO A 36 -11.18 -0.36 -18.71
CA PRO A 36 -10.26 -0.26 -17.59
C PRO A 36 -9.22 -1.38 -17.71
N LYS A 37 -7.95 -1.00 -17.76
CA LYS A 37 -6.85 -1.97 -17.86
C LYS A 37 -6.93 -2.85 -16.62
N LYS A 38 -6.98 -4.16 -16.81
CA LYS A 38 -6.95 -5.13 -15.72
C LYS A 38 -5.70 -4.89 -14.88
N ILE A 39 -5.88 -4.65 -13.60
CA ILE A 39 -4.79 -4.44 -12.66
C ILE A 39 -4.08 -5.78 -12.45
N ASP A 40 -2.76 -5.78 -12.53
CA ASP A 40 -1.93 -6.91 -12.10
C ASP A 40 -1.55 -6.69 -10.63
N TYR A 41 -2.27 -7.34 -9.74
CA TYR A 41 -2.04 -7.21 -8.30
C TYR A 41 -0.68 -7.75 -7.86
N ASN A 42 -0.04 -8.64 -8.64
CA ASN A 42 1.30 -9.11 -8.34
C ASN A 42 2.33 -7.97 -8.34
N LEU A 43 2.10 -6.90 -9.10
CA LEU A 43 2.96 -5.72 -9.09
C LEU A 43 3.01 -5.06 -7.71
N ILE A 44 1.95 -5.15 -6.91
CA ILE A 44 1.90 -4.56 -5.57
C ILE A 44 2.82 -5.31 -4.61
N GLY A 45 2.73 -6.65 -4.59
CA GLY A 45 3.63 -7.47 -3.79
C GLY A 45 5.08 -7.40 -4.28
N ALA A 46 5.30 -7.36 -5.60
CA ALA A 46 6.64 -7.20 -6.16
C ALA A 46 7.27 -5.85 -5.78
N GLU A 47 6.48 -4.77 -5.80
CA GLU A 47 6.97 -3.45 -5.40
C GLU A 47 7.23 -3.36 -3.89
N HIS A 48 6.40 -4.02 -3.07
CA HIS A 48 6.69 -4.19 -1.66
C HIS A 48 8.08 -4.81 -1.45
N ASN A 49 8.40 -5.92 -2.12
CA ASN A 49 9.70 -6.57 -1.99
C ASN A 49 10.87 -5.70 -2.49
N LYS A 50 10.68 -4.94 -3.58
CA LYS A 50 11.68 -3.94 -4.01
C LYS A 50 11.93 -2.89 -2.93
N GLY A 51 10.88 -2.48 -2.21
CA GLY A 51 11.00 -1.58 -1.06
C GLY A 51 11.87 -2.18 0.04
N LEU A 52 11.68 -3.45 0.36
CA LEU A 52 12.50 -4.15 1.36
C LEU A 52 13.98 -4.22 0.94
N ASP A 53 14.25 -4.57 -0.31
CA ASP A 53 15.62 -4.61 -0.87
C ASP A 53 16.27 -3.22 -0.88
N TYR A 54 15.51 -2.19 -1.27
CA TYR A 54 15.99 -0.81 -1.25
C TYR A 54 16.38 -0.40 0.17
N VAL A 55 15.50 -0.62 1.14
CA VAL A 55 15.75 -0.26 2.54
C VAL A 55 16.93 -1.05 3.11
N PHE A 56 17.05 -2.34 2.80
CA PHE A 56 18.23 -3.13 3.19
C PHE A 56 19.54 -2.46 2.72
N ASN A 57 19.63 -2.12 1.45
CA ASN A 57 20.83 -1.49 0.88
C ASN A 57 21.04 -0.09 1.44
N TYR A 58 19.98 0.71 1.60
CA TYR A 58 20.05 2.04 2.20
C TYR A 58 20.62 2.01 3.62
N VAL A 59 20.12 1.11 4.45
CA VAL A 59 20.61 0.93 5.83
C VAL A 59 22.06 0.48 5.82
N LYS A 60 22.41 -0.52 5.01
CA LYS A 60 23.78 -1.03 4.87
C LYS A 60 24.78 0.05 4.50
N GLU A 61 24.46 0.87 3.50
CA GLU A 61 25.34 1.95 3.05
C GLU A 61 25.50 3.06 4.09
N ASN A 62 24.42 3.43 4.77
CA ASN A 62 24.46 4.50 5.75
C ASN A 62 25.16 4.07 7.06
N THR A 63 24.98 2.83 7.46
CA THR A 63 25.67 2.28 8.63
C THR A 63 27.18 2.07 8.36
N ALA A 64 27.57 1.70 7.15
CA ALA A 64 28.97 1.60 6.76
C ALA A 64 29.69 2.96 6.79
N LYS A 65 28.99 4.07 6.51
CA LYS A 65 29.57 5.43 6.53
C LYS A 65 29.83 5.95 7.94
N ASP A 66 28.96 5.66 8.90
CA ASP A 66 29.10 6.15 10.27
C ASP A 66 28.36 5.26 11.28
N LYS A 67 29.05 4.19 11.70
CA LYS A 67 28.53 3.24 12.68
C LYS A 67 28.18 3.86 14.03
N SER A 68 28.79 4.99 14.37
CA SER A 68 28.64 5.60 15.70
C SER A 68 27.26 6.27 15.88
N LYS A 69 26.54 6.54 14.80
CA LYS A 69 25.23 7.23 14.80
C LYS A 69 24.04 6.31 15.04
N PHE A 70 24.20 4.99 14.84
CA PHE A 70 23.08 4.05 14.87
C PHE A 70 23.25 3.02 15.98
N LYS A 71 23.17 3.46 17.24
CA LYS A 71 23.46 2.62 18.41
C LYS A 71 22.21 2.04 19.09
N THR A 72 21.06 2.61 18.81
CA THR A 72 19.81 2.22 19.46
C THR A 72 18.80 1.70 18.45
N LYS A 73 17.80 0.92 18.93
CA LYS A 73 16.65 0.53 18.13
C LYS A 73 15.96 1.72 17.45
N ALA A 74 15.82 2.82 18.19
CA ALA A 74 15.17 4.03 17.69
C ALA A 74 15.96 4.65 16.53
N ASP A 75 17.31 4.69 16.64
CA ASP A 75 18.17 5.19 15.55
C ASP A 75 18.02 4.31 14.31
N PHE A 76 18.01 2.98 14.49
CA PHE A 76 17.86 2.04 13.39
C PHE A 76 16.48 2.14 12.75
N LEU A 77 15.41 2.22 13.55
CA LEU A 77 14.04 2.41 13.06
C LEU A 77 13.90 3.72 12.27
N SER A 78 14.51 4.81 12.75
CA SER A 78 14.51 6.09 12.04
C SER A 78 15.27 6.03 10.71
N LEU A 79 16.34 5.24 10.63
CA LEU A 79 17.08 5.05 9.39
C LEU A 79 16.26 4.26 8.37
N VAL A 80 15.59 3.22 8.83
CA VAL A 80 14.68 2.41 8.00
C VAL A 80 13.50 3.24 7.50
N GLU A 81 12.90 4.07 8.34
CA GLU A 81 11.83 4.99 7.95
C GLU A 81 12.28 5.92 6.83
N LYS A 82 13.48 6.50 6.94
CA LYS A 82 14.06 7.35 5.89
C LYS A 82 14.28 6.58 4.59
N GLY A 83 14.84 5.39 4.66
CA GLY A 83 15.01 4.53 3.48
C GLY A 83 13.69 4.17 2.82
N THR A 84 12.65 3.91 3.62
CA THR A 84 11.29 3.66 3.11
C THR A 84 10.73 4.87 2.39
N GLN A 85 10.83 6.06 2.98
CA GLN A 85 10.37 7.31 2.33
C GLN A 85 11.10 7.57 1.03
N GLU A 86 12.44 7.43 1.01
CA GLU A 86 13.25 7.64 -0.19
C GLU A 86 12.89 6.62 -1.30
N PHE A 87 12.64 5.36 -0.94
CA PHE A 87 12.13 4.37 -1.89
C PHE A 87 10.80 4.81 -2.51
N LEU A 88 9.83 5.23 -1.68
CA LEU A 88 8.50 5.61 -2.15
C LEU A 88 8.53 6.87 -3.03
N GLU A 89 9.42 7.83 -2.74
CA GLU A 89 9.64 9.02 -3.56
C GLU A 89 10.21 8.71 -4.94
N ASN A 90 10.98 7.62 -5.07
CA ASN A 90 11.66 7.24 -6.29
C ASN A 90 11.07 5.98 -6.98
N SER A 91 9.94 5.48 -6.50
CA SER A 91 9.30 4.30 -7.10
C SER A 91 8.74 4.59 -8.48
N ASP A 92 9.13 3.78 -9.46
CA ASP A 92 8.63 3.86 -10.84
C ASP A 92 7.11 3.57 -10.95
N LEU A 93 6.52 2.94 -9.95
CA LEU A 93 5.08 2.67 -9.90
C LEU A 93 4.27 3.82 -9.31
N LEU A 94 4.86 4.67 -8.48
CA LEU A 94 4.20 5.80 -7.81
C LEU A 94 4.41 7.10 -8.59
N VAL A 95 4.06 7.10 -9.86
CA VAL A 95 4.42 8.15 -10.84
C VAL A 95 3.77 9.53 -10.63
N ASN A 96 2.85 9.69 -9.68
CA ASN A 96 2.23 10.98 -9.41
C ASN A 96 2.41 11.40 -7.94
N GLU A 97 2.58 12.70 -7.73
CA GLU A 97 2.82 13.29 -6.40
C GLU A 97 1.76 12.90 -5.36
N LYS A 98 0.51 12.75 -5.77
CA LYS A 98 -0.58 12.36 -4.87
C LYS A 98 -0.41 10.93 -4.36
N ASN A 99 -0.06 9.99 -5.24
CA ASN A 99 0.19 8.59 -4.86
C ASN A 99 1.43 8.46 -3.99
N ILE A 100 2.49 9.19 -4.31
CA ILE A 100 3.69 9.27 -3.48
C ILE A 100 3.33 9.77 -2.08
N ALA A 101 2.59 10.87 -1.97
CA ALA A 101 2.16 11.42 -0.69
C ALA A 101 1.31 10.43 0.12
N ILE A 102 0.37 9.73 -0.51
CA ILE A 102 -0.43 8.68 0.13
C ILE A 102 0.47 7.55 0.66
N ALA A 103 1.37 7.04 -0.17
CA ALA A 103 2.25 5.94 0.22
C ALA A 103 3.16 6.33 1.39
N ILE A 104 3.72 7.52 1.38
CA ILE A 104 4.55 8.06 2.47
C ILE A 104 3.74 8.21 3.75
N ASP A 105 2.53 8.77 3.69
CA ASP A 105 1.69 8.95 4.88
C ASP A 105 1.29 7.60 5.49
N GLU A 106 0.93 6.62 4.65
CA GLU A 106 0.60 5.29 5.14
C GLU A 106 1.81 4.55 5.71
N SER A 107 3.01 4.74 5.15
CA SER A 107 4.23 4.14 5.69
C SER A 107 4.62 4.66 7.06
N LYS A 108 4.28 5.91 7.42
CA LYS A 108 4.58 6.50 8.73
C LYS A 108 3.79 5.87 9.88
N LYS A 109 2.58 5.38 9.61
CA LYS A 109 1.72 4.79 10.66
C LYS A 109 2.39 3.62 11.38
N PRO A 110 2.89 2.58 10.71
CA PRO A 110 3.62 1.51 11.37
C PRO A 110 4.88 2.01 12.09
N PHE A 111 5.65 2.93 11.54
CA PHE A 111 6.84 3.45 12.22
C PHE A 111 6.50 4.18 13.53
N THR A 112 5.42 4.97 13.53
CA THR A 112 4.90 5.62 14.74
C THR A 112 4.50 4.59 15.80
N PHE A 113 3.77 3.55 15.39
CA PHE A 113 3.36 2.45 16.26
C PHE A 113 4.58 1.70 16.84
N TYR A 114 5.53 1.27 16.01
CA TYR A 114 6.71 0.54 16.47
C TYR A 114 7.65 1.39 17.32
N SER A 115 7.77 2.67 17.05
CA SER A 115 8.49 3.61 17.91
C SER A 115 7.87 3.64 19.32
N SER A 116 6.55 3.68 19.40
CA SER A 116 5.83 3.59 20.69
C SER A 116 6.08 2.26 21.40
N CYS A 117 6.04 1.14 20.67
CA CYS A 117 6.36 -0.19 21.21
C CYS A 117 7.78 -0.25 21.80
N ILE A 118 8.77 0.24 21.05
CA ILE A 118 10.16 0.29 21.51
C ILE A 118 10.30 1.11 22.79
N ASN A 119 9.70 2.30 22.83
CA ASN A 119 9.74 3.19 23.99
C ASN A 119 9.04 2.58 25.22
N SER A 120 8.03 1.75 25.01
CA SER A 120 7.28 1.05 26.06
C SER A 120 7.88 -0.29 26.46
N GLY A 121 9.01 -0.72 25.83
CA GLY A 121 9.64 -2.02 26.09
C GLY A 121 8.86 -3.22 25.56
N ILE A 122 7.88 -3.02 24.67
CA ILE A 122 7.13 -4.07 23.99
C ILE A 122 8.02 -4.71 22.92
N LYS A 123 8.13 -6.04 22.94
CA LYS A 123 9.02 -6.78 22.04
C LYS A 123 8.31 -7.58 20.96
N SER A 124 7.00 -7.68 21.01
CA SER A 124 6.19 -8.40 20.03
C SER A 124 4.77 -7.89 20.07
N THR A 125 4.13 -7.81 18.93
CA THR A 125 2.73 -7.47 18.80
C THR A 125 2.05 -8.60 18.03
N THR A 126 1.04 -9.21 18.64
CA THR A 126 0.21 -10.21 17.98
C THR A 126 -1.04 -9.54 17.47
N LEU A 127 -1.29 -9.63 16.17
CA LEU A 127 -2.51 -9.12 15.57
C LEU A 127 -3.61 -10.18 15.63
N GLU A 128 -4.76 -9.79 16.19
CA GLU A 128 -5.95 -10.66 16.21
C GLU A 128 -6.67 -10.67 14.86
N LYS A 129 -6.57 -9.58 14.09
CA LYS A 129 -7.18 -9.42 12.78
C LYS A 129 -6.23 -8.73 11.79
N LEU A 130 -6.46 -8.93 10.49
CA LEU A 130 -5.62 -8.43 9.40
C LEU A 130 -6.04 -7.02 8.90
N TRP A 131 -6.65 -6.23 9.75
CA TRP A 131 -6.98 -4.82 9.46
C TRP A 131 -7.01 -4.01 10.74
N PRO A 132 -6.59 -2.73 10.68
CA PRO A 132 -6.64 -1.83 11.82
C PRO A 132 -8.08 -1.39 12.13
N ASP A 133 -8.33 -1.02 13.40
CA ASP A 133 -9.65 -0.63 13.88
C ASP A 133 -10.22 0.57 13.12
N GLU A 134 -9.36 1.47 12.68
CA GLU A 134 -9.72 2.70 11.97
C GLU A 134 -10.44 2.44 10.64
N VAL A 135 -10.19 1.29 10.01
CA VAL A 135 -10.83 0.91 8.74
C VAL A 135 -11.94 -0.14 8.91
N ASP A 136 -12.24 -0.55 10.13
CA ASP A 136 -13.22 -1.62 10.39
C ASP A 136 -14.59 -1.32 9.78
N ASN A 137 -15.08 -0.08 9.94
CA ASN A 137 -16.36 0.35 9.40
C ASN A 137 -16.37 0.63 7.88
N LEU A 138 -15.20 0.57 7.25
CA LEU A 138 -15.01 0.83 5.81
C LEU A 138 -14.92 -0.45 5.00
N LEU A 139 -14.67 -1.58 5.65
CA LEU A 139 -14.65 -2.90 5.03
C LEU A 139 -16.06 -3.50 5.00
N THR A 140 -16.40 -4.15 3.89
CA THR A 140 -17.65 -4.94 3.79
C THR A 140 -17.56 -6.21 4.64
N ASP A 141 -18.71 -6.79 4.98
CA ASP A 141 -18.73 -8.06 5.70
C ASP A 141 -18.02 -9.17 4.92
N LYS A 142 -18.12 -9.14 3.57
CA LYS A 142 -17.42 -10.09 2.70
C LYS A 142 -15.90 -9.90 2.74
N GLN A 143 -15.42 -8.67 2.74
CA GLN A 143 -14.00 -8.39 2.89
C GLN A 143 -13.47 -8.88 4.24
N LYS A 144 -14.20 -8.66 5.32
CA LYS A 144 -13.85 -9.16 6.66
C LYS A 144 -13.83 -10.68 6.75
N GLU A 145 -14.82 -11.36 6.11
CA GLU A 145 -14.85 -12.81 6.00
C GLU A 145 -13.57 -13.36 5.35
N ILE A 146 -13.21 -12.82 4.18
CA ILE A 146 -12.03 -13.23 3.42
C ILE A 146 -10.73 -12.94 4.17
N LEU A 147 -10.62 -11.76 4.79
CA LEU A 147 -9.44 -11.41 5.59
C LEU A 147 -9.31 -12.29 6.84
N SER A 148 -10.44 -12.73 7.43
CA SER A 148 -10.42 -13.69 8.54
C SER A 148 -9.94 -15.07 8.08
N GLU A 149 -10.40 -15.55 6.92
CA GLU A 149 -9.90 -16.78 6.32
C GLU A 149 -8.40 -16.70 5.98
N MET A 150 -7.94 -15.56 5.47
CA MET A 150 -6.51 -15.31 5.28
C MET A 150 -5.74 -15.39 6.59
N ASN A 151 -6.25 -14.77 7.67
CA ASN A 151 -5.65 -14.85 9.00
C ASN A 151 -5.52 -16.28 9.50
N ASP A 152 -6.52 -17.13 9.25
CA ASP A 152 -6.48 -18.54 9.60
C ASP A 152 -5.41 -19.30 8.79
N ILE A 153 -5.26 -19.03 7.49
CA ILE A 153 -4.19 -19.60 6.66
C ILE A 153 -2.81 -19.24 7.24
N LEU A 154 -2.61 -17.97 7.61
CA LEU A 154 -1.34 -17.48 8.14
C LEU A 154 -1.03 -17.99 9.56
N ASN A 155 -2.04 -18.26 10.38
CA ASN A 155 -1.87 -18.78 11.74
C ASN A 155 -1.65 -20.29 11.81
N ASN A 156 -2.34 -21.06 10.97
CA ASN A 156 -2.40 -22.50 11.08
C ASN A 156 -1.32 -23.22 10.28
N ASN A 157 -0.53 -22.50 9.47
CA ASN A 157 0.53 -23.08 8.67
C ASN A 157 1.90 -22.53 9.10
N THR A 158 2.87 -23.42 9.20
CA THR A 158 4.27 -23.09 9.45
C THR A 158 5.16 -23.33 8.22
N ASP A 159 4.64 -24.04 7.25
CA ASP A 159 5.28 -24.30 5.96
C ASP A 159 4.88 -23.21 4.94
N ILE A 160 5.88 -22.60 4.35
CA ILE A 160 5.69 -21.50 3.39
C ILE A 160 4.93 -21.96 2.14
N GLN A 161 5.16 -23.18 1.67
CA GLN A 161 4.46 -23.70 0.49
C GLN A 161 2.98 -23.88 0.78
N ALA A 162 2.62 -24.40 1.96
CA ALA A 162 1.24 -24.53 2.40
C ALA A 162 0.54 -23.16 2.53
N ILE A 163 1.26 -22.14 3.01
CA ILE A 163 0.74 -20.76 3.07
C ILE A 163 0.47 -20.25 1.65
N ILE A 164 1.44 -20.34 0.74
CA ILE A 164 1.29 -19.86 -0.65
C ILE A 164 0.15 -20.59 -1.37
N GLU A 165 0.04 -21.90 -1.20
CA GLU A 165 -1.06 -22.68 -1.77
C GLU A 165 -2.43 -22.26 -1.21
N GLY A 166 -2.51 -22.02 0.11
CA GLY A 166 -3.70 -21.51 0.76
C GLY A 166 -4.12 -20.16 0.22
N LEU A 167 -3.17 -19.22 0.08
CA LEU A 167 -3.39 -17.90 -0.48
C LEU A 167 -3.80 -17.94 -1.96
N ASN A 168 -3.25 -18.87 -2.76
CA ASN A 168 -3.68 -19.04 -4.15
C ASN A 168 -5.14 -19.52 -4.26
N LYS A 169 -5.55 -20.45 -3.41
CA LYS A 169 -6.96 -20.89 -3.33
C LYS A 169 -7.88 -19.75 -2.88
N LEU A 170 -7.41 -18.91 -1.97
CA LEU A 170 -8.15 -17.73 -1.52
C LEU A 170 -8.31 -16.69 -2.66
N GLU A 171 -7.29 -16.51 -3.50
CA GLU A 171 -7.41 -15.67 -4.72
C GLU A 171 -8.49 -16.17 -5.68
N ASP A 172 -8.57 -17.48 -5.89
CA ASP A 172 -9.62 -18.08 -6.73
C ASP A 172 -11.00 -17.81 -6.13
N LYS A 173 -11.15 -17.94 -4.81
CA LYS A 173 -12.39 -17.59 -4.10
C LYS A 173 -12.74 -16.10 -4.24
N ILE A 174 -11.78 -15.21 -4.02
CA ILE A 174 -11.96 -13.76 -4.20
C ILE A 174 -12.43 -13.47 -5.63
N ASN A 175 -11.79 -14.06 -6.64
CA ASN A 175 -12.13 -13.85 -8.03
C ASN A 175 -13.53 -14.33 -8.41
N SER A 176 -14.04 -15.36 -7.75
CA SER A 176 -15.36 -15.93 -8.04
C SER A 176 -16.50 -15.32 -7.22
N GLU A 177 -16.25 -14.88 -5.99
CA GLU A 177 -17.29 -14.52 -5.03
C GLU A 177 -17.39 -13.03 -4.70
N CYS A 178 -16.32 -12.25 -4.93
CA CYS A 178 -16.27 -10.84 -4.55
C CYS A 178 -16.66 -9.91 -5.70
N SER A 179 -17.22 -8.75 -5.38
CA SER A 179 -17.44 -7.65 -6.34
C SER A 179 -16.12 -7.04 -6.80
N THR A 180 -16.16 -6.25 -7.86
CA THR A 180 -14.95 -5.58 -8.38
C THR A 180 -14.32 -4.67 -7.33
N GLU A 181 -15.13 -3.93 -6.59
CA GLU A 181 -14.72 -2.99 -5.56
C GLU A 181 -14.07 -3.70 -4.35
N GLU A 182 -14.59 -4.88 -4.00
CA GLU A 182 -14.04 -5.69 -2.90
C GLU A 182 -12.71 -6.32 -3.28
N LYS A 183 -12.54 -6.72 -4.55
CA LYS A 183 -11.34 -7.40 -5.05
C LYS A 183 -10.08 -6.58 -4.90
N ASP A 184 -10.14 -5.27 -5.11
CA ASP A 184 -8.95 -4.41 -5.12
C ASP A 184 -8.16 -4.52 -3.81
N VAL A 185 -8.84 -4.40 -2.67
CA VAL A 185 -8.21 -4.52 -1.34
C VAL A 185 -7.76 -5.95 -1.08
N LEU A 186 -8.62 -6.94 -1.35
CA LEU A 186 -8.37 -8.34 -1.03
C LEU A 186 -7.23 -8.96 -1.85
N LEU A 187 -7.20 -8.72 -3.16
CA LEU A 187 -6.13 -9.23 -4.03
C LEU A 187 -4.79 -8.55 -3.76
N SER A 188 -4.82 -7.26 -3.37
CA SER A 188 -3.60 -6.57 -2.92
C SER A 188 -3.05 -7.18 -1.63
N ALA A 189 -3.93 -7.41 -0.65
CA ALA A 189 -3.57 -8.05 0.60
C ALA A 189 -2.98 -9.45 0.38
N THR A 190 -3.61 -10.25 -0.49
CA THR A 190 -3.13 -11.60 -0.83
C THR A 190 -1.78 -11.56 -1.54
N SER A 191 -1.60 -10.61 -2.47
CA SER A 191 -0.32 -10.40 -3.15
C SER A 191 0.78 -10.01 -2.15
N ILE A 192 0.53 -8.99 -1.30
CA ILE A 192 1.49 -8.59 -0.26
C ILE A 192 1.86 -9.79 0.62
N ALA A 193 0.87 -10.55 1.11
CA ALA A 193 1.13 -11.73 1.93
C ALA A 193 2.08 -12.72 1.24
N LYS A 194 1.78 -13.14 0.01
CA LYS A 194 2.62 -14.11 -0.74
C LYS A 194 4.05 -13.61 -0.91
N TYR A 195 4.21 -12.36 -1.35
CA TYR A 195 5.52 -11.78 -1.62
C TYR A 195 6.31 -11.53 -0.34
N SER A 196 5.67 -11.08 0.74
CA SER A 196 6.29 -10.86 2.04
C SER A 196 6.81 -12.17 2.65
N PHE A 197 5.97 -13.20 2.70
CA PHE A 197 6.38 -14.50 3.25
C PHE A 197 7.57 -15.08 2.49
N GLN A 198 7.54 -15.05 1.16
CA GLN A 198 8.66 -15.51 0.34
C GLN A 198 9.92 -14.68 0.60
N TYR A 199 9.78 -13.37 0.67
CA TYR A 199 10.92 -12.47 0.89
C TYR A 199 11.63 -12.78 2.22
N TRP A 200 10.89 -12.82 3.31
CA TRP A 200 11.49 -13.04 4.62
C TRP A 200 12.03 -14.45 4.80
N HIS A 201 11.37 -15.44 4.21
CA HIS A 201 11.92 -16.79 4.15
C HIS A 201 13.30 -16.82 3.50
N ASP A 202 13.47 -16.13 2.39
CA ASP A 202 14.69 -16.19 1.59
C ASP A 202 15.78 -15.22 2.11
N ASN A 203 15.39 -14.12 2.75
CA ASN A 203 16.31 -13.02 3.06
C ASN A 203 16.54 -12.79 4.56
N PHE A 204 15.82 -13.44 5.46
CA PHE A 204 15.98 -13.22 6.90
C PHE A 204 17.41 -13.42 7.38
N ASP A 205 18.07 -14.51 6.98
CA ASP A 205 19.45 -14.78 7.35
C ASP A 205 20.42 -13.71 6.82
N THR A 206 20.14 -13.15 5.65
CA THR A 206 20.91 -12.05 5.07
C THR A 206 20.81 -10.79 5.93
N TRP A 207 19.59 -10.42 6.36
CA TRP A 207 19.37 -9.32 7.29
C TRP A 207 20.06 -9.53 8.63
N MET A 208 19.96 -10.74 9.19
CA MET A 208 20.59 -11.10 10.46
C MET A 208 22.11 -11.11 10.38
N ASN A 209 22.70 -11.59 9.29
CA ASN A 209 24.14 -11.61 9.09
C ASN A 209 24.72 -10.20 8.92
N GLU A 210 24.01 -9.31 8.24
CA GLU A 210 24.46 -7.94 8.01
C GLU A 210 24.32 -7.07 9.26
N PHE A 211 23.14 -7.11 9.91
CA PHE A 211 22.82 -6.19 11.01
C PHE A 211 22.87 -6.86 12.40
N GLY A 212 22.70 -8.18 12.49
CA GLY A 212 22.51 -8.88 13.74
C GLY A 212 23.68 -8.76 14.72
N LYS A 213 24.90 -8.94 14.24
CA LYS A 213 26.12 -8.88 15.08
C LYS A 213 26.44 -7.46 15.54
N GLU A 214 26.20 -6.48 14.68
CA GLU A 214 26.60 -5.11 14.91
C GLU A 214 25.69 -4.40 15.91
N TYR A 215 24.40 -4.73 15.88
CA TYR A 215 23.41 -4.12 16.74
C TYR A 215 23.01 -4.98 17.95
N ASN A 216 23.78 -6.04 18.24
CA ASN A 216 23.43 -7.02 19.28
C ASN A 216 22.00 -7.55 19.13
N LEU A 217 21.60 -7.80 17.89
CA LEU A 217 20.31 -8.40 17.59
C LEU A 217 20.37 -9.83 18.09
N THR A 218 19.82 -10.06 19.26
CA THR A 218 19.82 -11.40 19.85
C THR A 218 18.65 -12.19 19.32
N SER A 219 18.92 -13.22 18.55
CA SER A 219 17.96 -14.23 18.13
C SER A 219 17.41 -15.06 19.33
N GLY A 220 17.28 -14.44 20.49
CA GLY A 220 16.76 -15.09 21.70
C GLY A 220 15.28 -15.48 21.59
N ARG A 221 14.57 -14.99 20.57
CA ARG A 221 13.21 -15.40 20.19
C ARG A 221 13.23 -16.01 18.80
N LYS A 222 12.39 -17.03 18.61
CA LYS A 222 12.13 -17.60 17.30
C LYS A 222 11.42 -16.52 16.46
N PHE A 223 12.03 -16.11 15.36
CA PHE A 223 11.41 -15.21 14.40
C PHE A 223 10.10 -15.80 13.87
N SER A 224 9.05 -15.02 13.86
CA SER A 224 7.73 -15.45 13.40
C SER A 224 7.40 -14.84 12.05
N TRP A 225 7.52 -15.64 11.01
CA TRP A 225 7.07 -15.28 9.65
C TRP A 225 5.61 -14.86 9.63
N SER A 226 4.76 -15.58 10.40
CA SER A 226 3.34 -15.29 10.52
C SER A 226 3.11 -13.88 11.04
N GLU A 227 3.82 -13.46 12.09
CA GLU A 227 3.67 -12.12 12.64
C GLU A 227 4.08 -11.04 11.66
N VAL A 228 5.19 -11.22 10.91
CA VAL A 228 5.60 -10.24 9.88
C VAL A 228 4.55 -10.16 8.79
N GLY A 229 4.18 -11.29 8.18
CA GLY A 229 3.21 -11.32 7.08
C GLY A 229 1.84 -10.78 7.49
N LYS A 230 1.38 -11.03 8.71
CA LYS A 230 0.13 -10.46 9.24
C LYS A 230 0.20 -8.94 9.38
N ASN A 231 1.32 -8.42 9.85
CA ASN A 231 1.52 -6.96 9.94
C ASN A 231 1.56 -6.32 8.56
N ASP A 232 2.24 -6.93 7.59
CA ASP A 232 2.29 -6.44 6.22
C ASP A 232 0.89 -6.36 5.61
N VAL A 233 0.11 -7.41 5.78
CA VAL A 233 -1.30 -7.44 5.32
C VAL A 233 -2.12 -6.38 6.04
N ALA A 234 -2.04 -6.29 7.37
CA ALA A 234 -2.86 -5.35 8.13
C ALA A 234 -2.59 -3.90 7.76
N TYR A 235 -1.32 -3.50 7.67
CA TYR A 235 -0.96 -2.15 7.24
C TYR A 235 -1.20 -1.93 5.74
N GLY A 236 -1.04 -2.96 4.91
CA GLY A 236 -1.39 -2.92 3.49
C GLY A 236 -2.89 -2.73 3.28
N VAL A 237 -3.75 -3.42 4.03
CA VAL A 237 -5.21 -3.23 4.02
C VAL A 237 -5.57 -1.84 4.51
N GLY A 238 -5.02 -1.41 5.64
CA GLY A 238 -5.26 -0.07 6.19
C GLY A 238 -4.89 1.02 5.19
N GLY A 239 -3.70 0.96 4.63
CA GLY A 239 -3.21 1.90 3.62
C GLY A 239 -4.01 1.84 2.32
N GLY A 240 -4.40 0.64 1.88
CA GLY A 240 -5.25 0.44 0.70
C GLY A 240 -6.61 1.12 0.83
N VAL A 241 -7.28 0.94 1.96
CA VAL A 241 -8.57 1.58 2.24
C VAL A 241 -8.42 3.10 2.34
N ALA A 242 -7.42 3.58 3.08
CA ALA A 242 -7.15 5.02 3.20
C ALA A 242 -6.81 5.66 1.85
N GLY A 243 -5.97 5.00 1.06
CA GLY A 243 -5.60 5.43 -0.29
C GLY A 243 -6.78 5.47 -1.26
N ALA A 244 -7.76 4.58 -1.13
CA ALA A 244 -9.00 4.61 -1.90
C ALA A 244 -9.84 5.86 -1.59
N ILE A 245 -9.92 6.23 -0.32
CA ILE A 245 -10.66 7.42 0.13
C ILE A 245 -9.99 8.71 -0.38
N VAL A 246 -8.68 8.84 -0.17
CA VAL A 246 -7.92 10.05 -0.52
C VAL A 246 -7.66 10.12 -2.03
N GLY A 247 -7.26 9.00 -2.61
CA GLY A 247 -6.82 8.90 -4.00
C GLY A 247 -7.95 9.01 -5.02
N GLY A 248 -9.13 8.54 -4.67
CA GLY A 248 -10.23 8.33 -5.59
C GLY A 248 -9.85 7.30 -6.68
N SER A 249 -10.82 6.89 -7.47
CA SER A 249 -10.61 6.02 -8.63
C SER A 249 -10.18 6.82 -9.87
N VAL A 250 -9.12 7.64 -9.75
CA VAL A 250 -8.63 8.40 -10.89
C VAL A 250 -7.80 7.49 -11.76
N SER A 251 -8.44 6.91 -12.77
CA SER A 251 -7.80 6.25 -13.90
C SER A 251 -7.05 7.31 -14.75
N LEU A 252 -5.81 7.55 -14.43
CA LEU A 252 -4.92 8.40 -15.22
C LEU A 252 -3.86 7.54 -15.91
N GLY A 253 -4.10 7.21 -17.19
CA GLY A 253 -3.07 6.75 -18.09
C GLY A 253 -2.57 5.31 -17.91
N ILE A 254 -1.68 4.92 -18.80
CA ILE A 254 -1.31 3.52 -19.12
C ILE A 254 -0.49 2.81 -18.03
N LEU A 255 0.01 3.50 -16.98
CA LEU A 255 0.93 2.94 -15.97
C LEU A 255 0.73 3.48 -14.55
N THR A 256 -0.32 4.23 -14.25
CA THR A 256 -0.51 4.78 -12.90
C THR A 256 -1.27 3.81 -12.01
N LEU A 257 -0.68 3.44 -10.88
CA LEU A 257 -1.40 2.72 -9.83
C LEU A 257 -2.51 3.61 -9.23
N PRO A 258 -3.67 3.04 -8.89
CA PRO A 258 -4.68 3.75 -8.10
C PRO A 258 -4.15 4.15 -6.71
N GLY A 259 -4.78 5.16 -6.08
CA GLY A 259 -4.39 5.60 -4.74
C GLY A 259 -4.42 4.50 -3.68
N TRP A 260 -5.37 3.55 -3.79
CA TRP A 260 -5.43 2.40 -2.88
C TRP A 260 -4.20 1.47 -3.01
N ALA A 261 -3.64 1.30 -4.23
CA ALA A 261 -2.45 0.50 -4.40
C ALA A 261 -1.20 1.19 -3.82
N ALA A 262 -1.11 2.51 -3.98
CA ALA A 262 -0.05 3.32 -3.38
C ALA A 262 -0.07 3.23 -1.84
N GLY A 263 -1.25 3.36 -1.25
CA GLY A 263 -1.43 3.22 0.20
C GLY A 263 -1.08 1.81 0.69
N ALA A 264 -1.49 0.78 -0.05
CA ALA A 264 -1.18 -0.61 0.30
C ALA A 264 0.34 -0.88 0.29
N ILE A 265 1.07 -0.39 -0.73
CA ILE A 265 2.53 -0.52 -0.81
C ILE A 265 3.19 0.21 0.36
N GLY A 266 2.83 1.48 0.60
CA GLY A 266 3.43 2.28 1.67
C GLY A 266 3.21 1.66 3.05
N GLY A 267 1.97 1.28 3.35
CA GLY A 267 1.63 0.63 4.62
C GLY A 267 2.36 -0.69 4.83
N ALA A 268 2.39 -1.56 3.80
CA ALA A 268 3.02 -2.86 3.90
C ALA A 268 4.55 -2.77 4.07
N VAL A 269 5.26 -1.94 3.30
CA VAL A 269 6.73 -1.78 3.43
C VAL A 269 7.09 -1.31 4.84
N GLY A 270 6.37 -0.30 5.36
CA GLY A 270 6.58 0.19 6.72
C GLY A 270 6.26 -0.87 7.78
N GLY A 271 5.16 -1.62 7.60
CA GLY A 271 4.70 -2.68 8.48
C GLY A 271 5.71 -3.82 8.59
N SER A 272 6.19 -4.29 7.44
CA SER A 272 7.14 -5.39 7.30
C SER A 272 8.41 -5.16 8.08
N ILE A 273 9.12 -4.10 7.74
CA ILE A 273 10.43 -3.84 8.33
C ILE A 273 10.30 -3.45 9.79
N GLY A 274 9.31 -2.62 10.13
CA GLY A 274 9.07 -2.22 11.52
C GLY A 274 8.81 -3.41 12.44
N ASN A 275 7.97 -4.37 12.00
CA ASN A 275 7.71 -5.60 12.76
C ASN A 275 8.95 -6.51 12.85
N ALA A 276 9.66 -6.68 11.72
CA ALA A 276 10.89 -7.47 11.72
C ALA A 276 11.91 -6.91 12.72
N ILE A 277 12.13 -5.60 12.75
CA ILE A 277 13.01 -4.93 13.73
C ILE A 277 12.54 -5.19 15.16
N LEU A 278 11.23 -5.10 15.43
CA LEU A 278 10.70 -5.33 16.76
C LEU A 278 10.95 -6.75 17.26
N GLN A 279 10.89 -7.74 16.36
CA GLN A 279 11.11 -9.16 16.69
C GLN A 279 12.58 -9.52 16.90
N ILE A 280 13.46 -8.99 16.07
CA ILE A 280 14.89 -9.37 16.09
C ILE A 280 15.73 -8.60 17.10
N TRP A 281 15.20 -7.55 17.69
CA TRP A 281 15.87 -6.71 18.68
C TRP A 281 15.23 -6.93 20.04
#